data_d517dfff06718c168fb20af1961ba8ee
#
_entry.id   d517dfff06718c168fb20af1961ba8ee
#
_cell.length_a   1.000
_cell.length_b   1.000
_cell.length_c   1.000
_cell.angle_alpha   90.00
_cell.angle_beta   90.00
_cell.angle_gamma   90.00
#
_symmetry.space_group_name_H-M   'P 1'
#
loop_
_entity.id
_entity.type
_entity.pdbx_description
1 polymer ?
#
loop_
_entity_poly.entity_id
_entity_poly.type
_entity_poly.pdbx_seq_one_letter_code
_entity_poly.pdbx_strand_id
1 'polypeptide(L)'
;PTITATAAEALAAGDTIAIKTNGQVEKVKNTSSLVNPVTGSMGLINNSQAWYNAMNAYDATSDKMVSVVNKGSGSGNLRLWFGTKGSGDTLTWNDDITTNLNTTTPQGHSICWLGSAGKFLLVWAEGSTRAAARVVTVDYDAPSVSLGSKLDLISTGECGRVDVEAAGTNKAVAIARKNSSDTLYAFALSVSDTTVSESTTTVATNVENQINNIRINADNNAGIITYTTNANLIARAFTYNGSAITLVGSNENLTTHETSYNSLVYAKDNKFVAFWRHNNNYGVAVVITYDSSNTSISHGSDVIVDTNISQNALAYDSNGDKVITVYRDQGNNSGRITVCPLTISGSTMSVGTKVGLNSTAQSIPRQRAAVYVGTWNGSYGSCSVSSSYHIYDLQIKSSVAGSTNDKYIGFVGSAVSSGGTATVQVVGNTNSNQSSLS
;
A
#
# COMPACT_ATOMS: atom_id res chain seq x y z
N PRO A 1 -17.34 10.15 -36.40
CA PRO A 1 -18.08 11.40 -36.24
C PRO A 1 -17.52 12.21 -35.10
N THR A 2 -17.57 13.52 -35.20
CA THR A 2 -17.18 14.46 -34.16
C THR A 2 -18.35 15.36 -33.81
N ILE A 3 -18.46 15.71 -32.55
CA ILE A 3 -19.37 16.75 -32.07
C ILE A 3 -18.57 17.87 -31.39
N THR A 4 -19.15 19.04 -31.29
CA THR A 4 -18.56 20.17 -30.54
C THR A 4 -19.45 20.50 -29.35
N ALA A 5 -18.82 20.73 -28.19
CA ALA A 5 -19.51 21.12 -26.98
C ALA A 5 -18.62 22.02 -26.11
N THR A 6 -19.21 22.81 -25.22
CA THR A 6 -18.46 23.64 -24.27
C THR A 6 -17.88 22.78 -23.16
N ALA A 7 -16.61 22.90 -22.89
CA ALA A 7 -15.94 22.21 -21.80
C ALA A 7 -16.34 22.83 -20.44
N ALA A 8 -16.85 22.03 -19.53
CA ALA A 8 -17.17 22.47 -18.17
C ALA A 8 -15.92 22.66 -17.29
N GLU A 9 -14.83 22.04 -17.68
CA GLU A 9 -13.51 22.11 -17.01
C GLU A 9 -12.39 21.99 -18.04
N ALA A 10 -11.13 22.16 -17.63
CA ALA A 10 -9.99 21.92 -18.53
C ALA A 10 -9.90 20.42 -18.87
N LEU A 11 -9.79 20.10 -20.15
CA LEU A 11 -9.73 18.76 -20.70
C LEU A 11 -8.39 18.55 -21.40
N ALA A 12 -7.78 17.38 -21.21
CA ALA A 12 -6.58 16.97 -21.93
C ALA A 12 -6.94 16.15 -23.18
N ALA A 13 -6.06 16.13 -24.16
CA ALA A 13 -6.21 15.22 -25.30
C ALA A 13 -6.27 13.76 -24.81
N GLY A 14 -7.24 13.00 -25.30
CA GLY A 14 -7.48 11.61 -24.87
C GLY A 14 -8.38 11.46 -23.63
N ASP A 15 -8.78 12.56 -22.98
CA ASP A 15 -9.75 12.46 -21.87
C ASP A 15 -11.07 11.87 -22.34
N THR A 16 -11.52 10.89 -21.61
CA THR A 16 -12.87 10.31 -21.75
C THR A 16 -13.88 11.28 -21.17
N ILE A 17 -14.93 11.57 -21.91
CA ILE A 17 -15.90 12.60 -21.51
C ILE A 17 -17.34 12.12 -21.50
N ALA A 18 -18.15 12.79 -20.67
CA ALA A 18 -19.60 12.66 -20.61
C ALA A 18 -20.29 13.99 -20.84
N ILE A 19 -21.52 13.97 -21.32
CA ILE A 19 -22.37 15.16 -21.43
C ILE A 19 -23.09 15.41 -20.11
N LYS A 20 -23.01 16.63 -19.62
CA LYS A 20 -23.79 17.11 -18.49
C LYS A 20 -25.25 17.41 -18.93
N THR A 21 -26.15 17.48 -17.97
CA THR A 21 -27.55 17.85 -18.22
C THR A 21 -27.74 19.22 -18.83
N ASN A 22 -26.76 20.12 -18.69
CA ASN A 22 -26.75 21.46 -19.31
C ASN A 22 -26.08 21.49 -20.69
N GLY A 23 -25.75 20.34 -21.27
CA GLY A 23 -25.14 20.23 -22.61
C GLY A 23 -23.64 20.48 -22.66
N GLN A 24 -22.99 20.82 -21.54
CA GLN A 24 -21.53 20.89 -21.45
C GLN A 24 -20.91 19.50 -21.40
N VAL A 25 -19.62 19.39 -21.73
CA VAL A 25 -18.85 18.17 -21.57
C VAL A 25 -17.87 18.29 -20.40
N GLU A 26 -17.76 17.23 -19.63
CA GLU A 26 -16.76 17.11 -18.55
C GLU A 26 -16.04 15.79 -18.66
N LYS A 27 -14.85 15.73 -18.07
CA LYS A 27 -14.13 14.47 -17.94
C LYS A 27 -14.98 13.47 -17.15
N VAL A 28 -15.04 12.24 -17.65
CA VAL A 28 -15.63 11.14 -16.86
C VAL A 28 -14.80 10.99 -15.61
N LYS A 29 -15.29 11.54 -14.51
CA LYS A 29 -14.69 11.36 -13.20
C LYS A 29 -15.10 9.98 -12.73
N ASN A 30 -14.12 9.12 -12.49
CA ASN A 30 -14.32 7.96 -11.66
C ASN A 30 -14.71 8.48 -10.26
N THR A 31 -15.98 8.80 -10.05
CA THR A 31 -16.51 8.96 -8.71
C THR A 31 -16.61 7.55 -8.13
N SER A 32 -15.45 7.02 -7.75
CA SER A 32 -15.36 5.75 -7.08
C SER A 32 -16.00 5.89 -5.70
N SER A 33 -17.27 5.61 -5.61
CA SER A 33 -17.82 5.15 -4.36
C SER A 33 -17.32 3.72 -4.17
N LEU A 34 -16.83 3.38 -2.98
CA LEU A 34 -16.65 1.98 -2.61
C LEU A 34 -18.02 1.31 -2.74
N VAL A 35 -18.21 0.57 -3.81
CA VAL A 35 -19.31 -0.34 -3.90
C VAL A 35 -18.88 -1.59 -3.17
N ASN A 36 -19.52 -1.84 -2.05
CA ASN A 36 -19.41 -3.02 -1.20
C ASN A 36 -18.13 -3.84 -1.47
N PRO A 37 -17.14 -3.82 -0.60
CA PRO A 37 -16.01 -4.70 -0.76
C PRO A 37 -16.61 -6.10 -0.90
N VAL A 38 -16.45 -6.69 -2.07
CA VAL A 38 -16.80 -8.10 -2.25
C VAL A 38 -15.82 -8.83 -1.37
N THR A 39 -16.30 -9.37 -0.26
CA THR A 39 -15.54 -10.32 0.51
C THR A 39 -15.39 -11.56 -0.38
N GLY A 40 -14.28 -11.67 -1.08
CA GLY A 40 -13.89 -12.90 -1.73
C GLY A 40 -13.84 -14.02 -0.72
N SER A 41 -13.87 -15.26 -1.16
CA SER A 41 -13.79 -16.41 -0.27
C SER A 41 -12.55 -16.27 0.63
N MET A 42 -12.75 -16.28 1.93
CA MET A 42 -11.68 -16.26 2.91
C MET A 42 -10.79 -17.47 2.68
N GLY A 43 -9.58 -17.26 2.16
CA GLY A 43 -8.55 -18.27 2.14
C GLY A 43 -8.11 -18.53 3.57
N LEU A 44 -8.54 -19.62 4.17
CA LEU A 44 -7.98 -20.11 5.42
C LEU A 44 -6.55 -20.56 5.17
N ILE A 45 -5.59 -19.76 5.66
CA ILE A 45 -4.22 -20.26 5.79
C ILE A 45 -4.21 -21.17 7.01
N ASN A 46 -4.34 -22.46 6.78
CA ASN A 46 -4.30 -23.55 7.74
C ASN A 46 -4.73 -23.21 9.19
N ASN A 47 -5.85 -23.75 9.61
CA ASN A 47 -6.60 -23.44 10.82
C ASN A 47 -6.03 -24.03 12.13
N SER A 48 -4.89 -24.73 12.12
CA SER A 48 -4.41 -25.47 13.30
C SER A 48 -3.25 -24.84 14.06
N GLN A 49 -2.70 -23.71 13.59
CA GLN A 49 -1.55 -23.06 14.24
C GLN A 49 -1.73 -21.54 14.31
N ALA A 50 -1.33 -20.95 15.43
CA ALA A 50 -1.37 -19.50 15.61
C ALA A 50 -0.34 -18.82 14.69
N TRP A 51 -0.79 -18.01 13.75
CA TRP A 51 0.02 -17.26 12.80
C TRP A 51 0.01 -15.79 13.17
N TYR A 52 1.13 -15.10 13.06
CA TYR A 52 1.24 -13.69 13.41
C TYR A 52 1.85 -12.89 12.27
N ASN A 53 1.29 -11.70 12.01
CA ASN A 53 1.85 -10.69 11.09
C ASN A 53 2.06 -11.20 9.66
N ALA A 54 0.99 -11.31 8.89
CA ALA A 54 1.09 -11.54 7.45
C ALA A 54 1.49 -10.23 6.73
N MET A 55 2.51 -10.30 5.90
CA MET A 55 2.98 -9.20 5.04
C MET A 55 2.84 -9.61 3.59
N ASN A 56 2.26 -8.72 2.80
CA ASN A 56 1.84 -9.02 1.45
C ASN A 56 2.68 -8.26 0.42
N ALA A 57 2.91 -8.90 -0.72
CA ALA A 57 3.44 -8.30 -1.93
C ALA A 57 2.70 -8.85 -3.15
N TYR A 58 2.62 -8.05 -4.21
CA TYR A 58 1.99 -8.45 -5.46
C TYR A 58 3.02 -8.53 -6.57
N ASP A 59 3.07 -9.69 -7.22
CA ASP A 59 3.84 -9.93 -8.43
C ASP A 59 2.98 -9.56 -9.66
N ALA A 60 3.21 -8.37 -10.17
CA ALA A 60 2.44 -7.85 -11.31
C ALA A 60 2.77 -8.57 -12.63
N THR A 61 3.91 -9.26 -12.73
CA THR A 61 4.27 -10.02 -13.94
C THR A 61 3.51 -11.34 -14.02
N SER A 62 3.39 -12.03 -12.89
CA SER A 62 2.73 -13.35 -12.83
C SER A 62 1.26 -13.27 -12.38
N ASP A 63 0.78 -12.07 -12.03
CA ASP A 63 -0.57 -11.84 -11.46
C ASP A 63 -0.82 -12.71 -10.22
N LYS A 64 0.16 -12.72 -9.30
CA LYS A 64 0.12 -13.49 -8.06
C LYS A 64 0.28 -12.58 -6.85
N MET A 65 -0.51 -12.83 -5.82
CA MET A 65 -0.31 -12.25 -4.51
C MET A 65 0.52 -13.19 -3.65
N VAL A 66 1.55 -12.67 -3.00
CA VAL A 66 2.40 -13.41 -2.08
C VAL A 66 2.20 -12.89 -0.67
N SER A 67 2.02 -13.80 0.28
CA SER A 67 1.91 -13.50 1.70
C SER A 67 3.00 -14.24 2.48
N VAL A 68 3.78 -13.50 3.25
CA VAL A 68 4.73 -14.06 4.20
C VAL A 68 4.16 -13.95 5.60
N VAL A 69 4.09 -15.06 6.30
CA VAL A 69 3.45 -15.18 7.61
C VAL A 69 4.42 -15.79 8.61
N ASN A 70 4.42 -15.28 9.84
CA ASN A 70 5.17 -15.89 10.94
C ASN A 70 4.38 -17.06 11.53
N LYS A 71 4.94 -18.26 11.52
CA LYS A 71 4.32 -19.47 12.08
C LYS A 71 4.46 -19.52 13.59
N GLY A 72 3.39 -19.20 14.31
CA GLY A 72 3.07 -19.50 15.71
C GLY A 72 4.11 -19.29 16.80
N SER A 73 3.67 -19.32 18.04
CA SER A 73 4.52 -19.20 19.22
C SER A 73 5.46 -20.42 19.36
N GLY A 74 6.76 -20.21 19.17
CA GLY A 74 7.77 -21.17 19.58
C GLY A 74 8.73 -21.69 18.50
N SER A 75 8.33 -21.79 17.23
CA SER A 75 9.27 -22.18 16.15
C SER A 75 9.68 -21.03 15.25
N GLY A 76 9.00 -19.89 15.33
CA GLY A 76 9.39 -18.61 14.77
C GLY A 76 9.74 -18.54 13.27
N ASN A 77 9.32 -19.50 12.47
CA ASN A 77 9.70 -19.56 11.08
C ASN A 77 8.75 -18.76 10.20
N LEU A 78 9.28 -17.97 9.30
CA LEU A 78 8.53 -17.34 8.24
C LEU A 78 8.17 -18.39 7.18
N ARG A 79 6.93 -18.36 6.73
CA ARG A 79 6.36 -19.21 5.69
C ARG A 79 5.75 -18.35 4.60
N LEU A 80 5.68 -18.89 3.40
CA LEU A 80 5.14 -18.21 2.25
C LEU A 80 3.93 -18.95 1.69
N TRP A 81 2.91 -18.18 1.36
CA TRP A 81 1.76 -18.60 0.56
C TRP A 81 1.65 -17.70 -0.66
N PHE A 82 1.09 -18.20 -1.72
CA PHE A 82 0.69 -17.34 -2.80
C PHE A 82 -0.76 -17.59 -3.22
N GLY A 83 -1.42 -16.51 -3.61
CA GLY A 83 -2.79 -16.50 -4.08
C GLY A 83 -2.86 -16.33 -5.58
N THR A 84 -3.74 -17.09 -6.19
CA THR A 84 -4.07 -16.99 -7.63
C THR A 84 -5.49 -16.50 -7.77
N LYS A 85 -5.72 -15.52 -8.61
CA LYS A 85 -7.06 -15.08 -8.98
C LYS A 85 -7.76 -16.18 -9.78
N GLY A 86 -8.92 -16.62 -9.30
CA GLY A 86 -9.81 -17.52 -10.01
C GLY A 86 -10.79 -16.78 -10.94
N SER A 87 -11.64 -17.51 -11.63
CA SER A 87 -12.75 -16.94 -12.34
C SER A 87 -13.75 -16.34 -11.35
N GLY A 88 -14.18 -15.09 -11.57
CA GLY A 88 -15.24 -14.44 -10.81
C GLY A 88 -14.81 -13.91 -9.46
N ASP A 89 -13.91 -13.17 -9.20
CA ASP A 89 -13.54 -12.49 -7.93
C ASP A 89 -13.13 -13.42 -6.77
N THR A 90 -12.76 -14.67 -7.04
CA THR A 90 -12.27 -15.61 -6.04
C THR A 90 -10.74 -15.61 -6.02
N LEU A 91 -10.15 -15.65 -4.82
CA LEU A 91 -8.74 -15.86 -4.60
C LEU A 91 -8.52 -17.28 -4.06
N THR A 92 -7.74 -18.08 -4.78
CA THR A 92 -7.35 -19.42 -4.33
C THR A 92 -5.93 -19.34 -3.79
N TRP A 93 -5.75 -19.78 -2.57
CA TRP A 93 -4.43 -19.86 -1.94
C TRP A 93 -3.84 -21.25 -2.14
N ASN A 94 -2.59 -21.29 -2.53
CA ASN A 94 -1.84 -22.55 -2.49
C ASN A 94 -1.48 -22.90 -1.05
N ASP A 95 -1.36 -24.19 -0.82
CA ASP A 95 -0.92 -24.70 0.46
C ASP A 95 0.47 -24.17 0.85
N ASP A 96 0.73 -24.20 2.16
CA ASP A 96 2.01 -23.82 2.76
C ASP A 96 3.20 -24.44 1.99
N ILE A 97 3.97 -23.59 1.35
CA ILE A 97 5.26 -24.01 0.84
C ILE A 97 6.16 -24.22 2.04
N THR A 98 6.47 -25.49 2.33
CA THR A 98 7.08 -25.96 3.58
C THR A 98 8.48 -25.41 3.89
N THR A 99 9.06 -24.61 2.99
CA THR A 99 10.38 -24.03 3.16
C THR A 99 10.37 -22.93 4.23
N ASN A 100 11.21 -23.09 5.24
CA ASN A 100 11.44 -22.05 6.22
C ASN A 100 12.24 -20.90 5.58
N LEU A 101 11.66 -19.71 5.52
CA LEU A 101 12.31 -18.54 4.94
C LEU A 101 13.43 -17.97 5.84
N ASN A 102 13.40 -18.31 7.12
CA ASN A 102 14.39 -17.91 8.13
C ASN A 102 14.65 -19.07 9.11
N THR A 103 15.63 -18.91 9.99
CA THR A 103 16.04 -19.94 10.96
C THR A 103 15.77 -19.56 12.42
N THR A 104 15.24 -18.37 12.67
CA THR A 104 15.05 -17.82 14.01
C THR A 104 13.70 -17.13 14.14
N THR A 105 13.20 -16.97 15.37
CA THR A 105 11.93 -16.26 15.63
C THR A 105 12.03 -14.78 15.21
N PRO A 106 11.31 -14.33 14.18
CA PRO A 106 11.35 -12.94 13.76
C PRO A 106 10.51 -12.06 14.69
N GLN A 107 11.03 -10.89 15.03
CA GLN A 107 10.27 -9.84 15.73
C GLN A 107 9.52 -8.90 14.78
N GLY A 108 9.87 -8.94 13.52
CA GLY A 108 9.23 -8.22 12.44
C GLY A 108 9.77 -8.70 11.11
N HIS A 109 8.98 -8.58 10.08
CA HIS A 109 9.39 -8.87 8.71
C HIS A 109 8.61 -7.98 7.74
N SER A 110 9.14 -7.85 6.53
CA SER A 110 8.49 -7.16 5.42
C SER A 110 8.99 -7.77 4.11
N ILE A 111 8.17 -7.70 3.07
CA ILE A 111 8.48 -8.26 1.75
C ILE A 111 8.09 -7.27 0.66
N CYS A 112 8.88 -7.19 -0.41
CA CYS A 112 8.51 -6.48 -1.62
C CYS A 112 8.82 -7.30 -2.87
N TRP A 113 8.10 -7.03 -3.94
CA TRP A 113 8.34 -7.63 -5.25
C TRP A 113 9.46 -6.86 -5.99
N LEU A 114 10.39 -7.58 -6.62
CA LEU A 114 11.58 -7.01 -7.27
C LEU A 114 11.43 -6.72 -8.77
N GLY A 115 10.21 -6.68 -9.29
CA GLY A 115 9.95 -6.34 -10.69
C GLY A 115 10.18 -7.49 -11.68
N SER A 116 10.42 -8.70 -11.22
CA SER A 116 10.58 -9.91 -12.03
C SER A 116 9.69 -11.03 -11.51
N ALA A 117 9.16 -11.88 -12.40
CA ALA A 117 8.27 -12.98 -12.04
C ALA A 117 8.85 -13.84 -10.91
N GLY A 118 8.06 -14.06 -9.88
CA GLY A 118 8.39 -14.88 -8.73
C GLY A 118 9.52 -14.36 -7.83
N LYS A 119 10.10 -13.16 -8.09
CA LYS A 119 11.29 -12.69 -7.37
C LYS A 119 10.95 -11.61 -6.35
N PHE A 120 11.29 -11.88 -5.09
CA PHE A 120 10.98 -11.01 -3.94
C PHE A 120 12.22 -10.74 -3.09
N LEU A 121 12.19 -9.65 -2.35
CA LEU A 121 13.14 -9.37 -1.28
C LEU A 121 12.41 -9.44 0.06
N LEU A 122 12.87 -10.32 0.92
CA LEU A 122 12.42 -10.48 2.30
C LEU A 122 13.42 -9.82 3.23
N VAL A 123 12.94 -8.98 4.13
CA VAL A 123 13.71 -8.39 5.23
C VAL A 123 13.06 -8.79 6.56
N TRP A 124 13.87 -9.18 7.55
CA TRP A 124 13.34 -9.56 8.87
C TRP A 124 14.29 -9.19 10.00
N ALA A 125 13.75 -9.04 11.20
CA ALA A 125 14.51 -8.88 12.43
C ALA A 125 14.60 -10.21 13.18
N GLU A 126 15.80 -10.70 13.43
CA GLU A 126 16.07 -11.93 14.17
C GLU A 126 16.15 -11.64 15.68
N GLY A 127 15.01 -11.35 16.30
CA GLY A 127 14.90 -11.23 17.77
C GLY A 127 16.00 -10.40 18.41
N SER A 128 16.80 -11.05 19.24
CA SER A 128 17.85 -10.41 20.05
C SER A 128 19.17 -10.18 19.31
N THR A 129 19.31 -10.52 18.02
CA THR A 129 20.64 -10.62 17.42
C THR A 129 20.91 -9.73 16.22
N ARG A 130 19.99 -9.58 15.26
CA ARG A 130 20.29 -8.90 13.99
C ARG A 130 19.06 -8.53 13.16
N ALA A 131 19.26 -7.72 12.12
CA ALA A 131 18.34 -7.62 10.98
C ALA A 131 19.02 -8.22 9.74
N ALA A 132 18.24 -8.89 8.90
CA ALA A 132 18.75 -9.59 7.74
C ALA A 132 17.84 -9.43 6.52
N ALA A 133 18.42 -9.67 5.33
CA ALA A 133 17.72 -9.68 4.05
C ALA A 133 18.11 -10.90 3.21
N ARG A 134 17.22 -11.35 2.35
CA ARG A 134 17.52 -12.35 1.30
C ARG A 134 16.54 -12.28 0.15
N VAL A 135 16.99 -12.74 -1.00
CA VAL A 135 16.11 -12.99 -2.15
C VAL A 135 15.29 -14.26 -1.89
N VAL A 136 14.01 -14.19 -2.22
CA VAL A 136 13.07 -15.32 -2.23
C VAL A 136 12.56 -15.44 -3.65
N THR A 137 12.77 -16.60 -4.27
CA THR A 137 12.24 -16.90 -5.61
C THR A 137 11.16 -17.97 -5.50
N VAL A 138 9.98 -17.68 -6.04
CA VAL A 138 8.81 -18.54 -6.04
C VAL A 138 8.60 -19.10 -7.43
N ASP A 139 8.52 -20.41 -7.55
CA ASP A 139 8.00 -21.08 -8.73
C ASP A 139 6.50 -21.32 -8.53
N TYR A 140 5.69 -20.71 -9.37
CA TYR A 140 4.23 -20.81 -9.28
C TYR A 140 3.66 -22.01 -10.01
N ASP A 141 4.39 -22.55 -11.00
CA ASP A 141 3.95 -23.68 -11.83
C ASP A 141 4.23 -25.01 -11.12
N ALA A 142 5.41 -25.11 -10.51
CA ALA A 142 5.79 -26.21 -9.62
C ALA A 142 6.00 -25.67 -8.20
N PRO A 143 4.92 -25.48 -7.41
CA PRO A 143 4.93 -24.69 -6.17
C PRO A 143 6.13 -24.98 -5.29
N SER A 144 7.13 -24.11 -5.36
CA SER A 144 8.38 -24.23 -4.62
C SER A 144 9.01 -22.86 -4.34
N VAL A 145 9.91 -22.82 -3.35
CA VAL A 145 10.67 -21.63 -2.99
C VAL A 145 12.15 -21.94 -2.96
N SER A 146 12.93 -21.15 -3.66
CA SER A 146 14.38 -21.10 -3.52
C SER A 146 14.82 -19.83 -2.80
N LEU A 147 15.90 -19.96 -2.03
CA LEU A 147 16.39 -18.91 -1.15
C LEU A 147 17.81 -18.50 -1.55
N GLY A 148 18.00 -17.20 -1.78
CA GLY A 148 19.32 -16.62 -1.94
C GLY A 148 20.14 -16.61 -0.64
N SER A 149 21.39 -16.20 -0.73
CA SER A 149 22.25 -16.01 0.44
C SER A 149 21.69 -14.97 1.38
N LYS A 150 21.78 -15.24 2.69
CA LYS A 150 21.41 -14.27 3.72
C LYS A 150 22.47 -13.17 3.81
N LEU A 151 22.01 -11.93 3.82
CA LEU A 151 22.81 -10.75 4.14
C LEU A 151 22.40 -10.21 5.51
N ASP A 152 23.34 -10.03 6.43
CA ASP A 152 23.08 -9.35 7.70
C ASP A 152 23.17 -7.83 7.50
N LEU A 153 22.03 -7.14 7.56
CA LEU A 153 21.92 -5.67 7.46
C LEU A 153 22.42 -5.00 8.74
N ILE A 154 22.11 -5.58 9.88
CA ILE A 154 22.64 -5.23 11.20
C ILE A 154 23.18 -6.52 11.81
N SER A 155 24.49 -6.62 11.95
CA SER A 155 25.15 -7.88 12.32
C SER A 155 25.14 -8.19 13.81
N THR A 156 24.90 -7.19 14.66
CA THR A 156 24.95 -7.33 16.13
C THR A 156 23.92 -6.46 16.84
N GLY A 157 23.34 -7.00 17.89
CA GLY A 157 22.39 -6.33 18.78
C GLY A 157 20.95 -6.61 18.41
N GLU A 158 20.08 -6.46 19.39
CA GLU A 158 18.65 -6.64 19.22
C GLU A 158 18.10 -5.68 18.13
N CYS A 159 17.33 -6.22 17.21
CA CYS A 159 16.64 -5.46 16.18
C CYS A 159 15.13 -5.68 16.30
N GLY A 160 14.39 -4.60 16.10
CA GLY A 160 12.94 -4.60 16.23
C GLY A 160 12.24 -4.51 14.88
N ARG A 161 11.75 -3.36 14.55
CA ARG A 161 10.90 -3.12 13.38
C ARG A 161 11.72 -2.99 12.11
N VAL A 162 11.26 -3.65 11.07
CA VAL A 162 11.83 -3.56 9.72
C VAL A 162 10.72 -3.25 8.71
N ASP A 163 11.06 -2.58 7.62
CA ASP A 163 10.20 -2.41 6.46
C ASP A 163 11.06 -2.38 5.19
N VAL A 164 10.49 -2.75 4.04
CA VAL A 164 11.17 -2.76 2.74
C VAL A 164 10.22 -2.34 1.63
N GLU A 165 10.70 -1.55 0.68
CA GLU A 165 9.97 -1.11 -0.51
C GLU A 165 10.81 -1.32 -1.75
N ALA A 166 10.20 -1.77 -2.85
CA ALA A 166 10.85 -1.86 -4.14
C ALA A 166 11.17 -0.46 -4.69
N ALA A 167 12.37 -0.28 -5.19
CA ALA A 167 12.86 0.97 -5.76
C ALA A 167 13.26 0.81 -7.25
N GLY A 168 12.63 -0.13 -7.93
CA GLY A 168 12.89 -0.52 -9.31
C GLY A 168 13.27 -2.00 -9.43
N THR A 169 13.50 -2.46 -10.65
CA THR A 169 13.86 -3.86 -10.90
C THR A 169 15.16 -4.23 -10.20
N ASN A 170 15.13 -5.28 -9.39
CA ASN A 170 16.26 -5.76 -8.58
C ASN A 170 16.84 -4.71 -7.61
N LYS A 171 16.06 -3.72 -7.21
CA LYS A 171 16.44 -2.67 -6.28
C LYS A 171 15.36 -2.46 -5.23
N ALA A 172 15.79 -2.17 -3.99
CA ALA A 172 14.87 -1.87 -2.90
C ALA A 172 15.52 -0.88 -1.92
N VAL A 173 14.66 -0.26 -1.13
CA VAL A 173 15.05 0.51 0.05
C VAL A 173 14.44 -0.15 1.28
N ALA A 174 15.19 -0.27 2.35
CA ALA A 174 14.73 -0.88 3.59
C ALA A 174 15.10 -0.03 4.81
N ILE A 175 14.39 -0.25 5.91
CA ILE A 175 14.75 0.27 7.23
C ILE A 175 14.80 -0.84 8.26
N ALA A 176 15.67 -0.68 9.25
CA ALA A 176 15.69 -1.50 10.45
C ALA A 176 16.09 -0.66 11.66
N ARG A 177 15.42 -0.90 12.80
CA ARG A 177 15.76 -0.29 14.08
C ARG A 177 16.61 -1.23 14.91
N LYS A 178 17.76 -0.73 15.38
CA LYS A 178 18.60 -1.40 16.36
C LYS A 178 18.16 -1.00 17.76
N ASN A 179 17.56 -1.94 18.49
CA ASN A 179 16.97 -1.67 19.81
C ASN A 179 18.01 -1.30 20.86
N SER A 180 19.21 -1.91 20.80
CA SER A 180 20.26 -1.67 21.79
C SER A 180 20.84 -0.26 21.75
N SER A 181 20.63 0.51 20.70
CA SER A 181 21.07 1.90 20.54
C SER A 181 19.98 2.86 20.13
N ASP A 182 18.73 2.39 20.08
CA ASP A 182 17.55 3.16 19.62
C ASP A 182 17.79 3.88 18.28
N THR A 183 18.59 3.26 17.40
CA THR A 183 19.00 3.86 16.13
C THR A 183 18.23 3.23 14.98
N LEU A 184 17.68 4.08 14.12
CA LEU A 184 17.05 3.70 12.86
C LEU A 184 18.07 3.83 11.73
N TYR A 185 18.26 2.77 10.98
CA TYR A 185 19.06 2.71 9.77
C TYR A 185 18.19 2.54 8.55
N ALA A 186 18.60 3.16 7.44
CA ALA A 186 18.06 2.91 6.11
C ALA A 186 19.13 2.25 5.23
N PHE A 187 18.70 1.35 4.37
CA PHE A 187 19.55 0.55 3.50
C PHE A 187 19.12 0.72 2.04
N ALA A 188 20.07 1.06 1.19
CA ALA A 188 19.92 0.90 -0.25
C ALA A 188 20.32 -0.54 -0.59
N LEU A 189 19.40 -1.30 -1.18
CA LEU A 189 19.60 -2.71 -1.48
C LEU A 189 19.59 -2.92 -2.99
N SER A 190 20.57 -3.65 -3.49
CA SER A 190 20.63 -4.09 -4.87
C SER A 190 20.78 -5.61 -4.93
N VAL A 191 20.16 -6.22 -5.93
CA VAL A 191 20.10 -7.66 -6.09
C VAL A 191 20.75 -8.04 -7.41
N SER A 192 21.76 -8.91 -7.33
CA SER A 192 22.36 -9.56 -8.49
C SER A 192 22.07 -11.06 -8.38
N ASP A 193 21.24 -11.56 -9.26
CA ASP A 193 20.74 -12.94 -9.23
C ASP A 193 20.05 -13.25 -7.89
N THR A 194 20.69 -13.99 -7.01
CA THR A 194 20.18 -14.36 -5.68
C THR A 194 20.95 -13.70 -4.53
N THR A 195 21.92 -12.84 -4.86
CA THR A 195 22.77 -12.15 -3.88
C THR A 195 22.30 -10.73 -3.66
N VAL A 196 22.20 -10.33 -2.39
CA VAL A 196 21.87 -8.95 -1.97
C VAL A 196 23.15 -8.23 -1.56
N SER A 197 23.31 -6.99 -2.03
CA SER A 197 24.31 -6.04 -1.53
C SER A 197 23.63 -4.81 -0.95
N GLU A 198 24.29 -4.12 -0.02
CA GLU A 198 23.72 -2.99 0.71
C GLU A 198 24.67 -1.80 0.85
N SER A 199 24.07 -0.64 1.05
CA SER A 199 24.72 0.57 1.56
C SER A 199 23.83 1.17 2.66
N THR A 200 24.44 1.49 3.80
CA THR A 200 23.75 1.88 5.03
C THR A 200 23.80 3.40 5.26
N THR A 201 22.69 3.96 5.71
CA THR A 201 22.57 5.37 6.15
C THR A 201 21.91 5.41 7.53
N THR A 202 22.47 6.14 8.48
CA THR A 202 21.81 6.42 9.76
C THR A 202 20.73 7.46 9.57
N VAL A 203 19.47 7.12 9.92
CA VAL A 203 18.30 8.01 9.78
C VAL A 203 18.15 8.88 11.03
N ALA A 204 18.11 8.26 12.19
CA ALA A 204 17.89 8.94 13.46
C ALA A 204 18.38 8.08 14.65
N THR A 205 18.62 8.75 15.78
CA THR A 205 18.83 8.13 17.10
C THR A 205 17.66 8.43 18.03
N ASN A 206 17.57 7.73 19.14
CA ASN A 206 16.45 7.82 20.10
C ASN A 206 15.07 7.51 19.45
N VAL A 207 15.06 6.60 18.49
CA VAL A 207 13.84 6.15 17.83
C VAL A 207 13.13 5.14 18.73
N GLU A 208 11.85 5.35 18.97
CA GLU A 208 11.04 4.48 19.81
C GLU A 208 10.79 3.12 19.14
N ASN A 209 10.49 2.09 19.95
CA ASN A 209 10.17 0.76 19.46
C ASN A 209 8.72 0.69 18.92
N GLN A 210 8.37 1.65 18.09
CA GLN A 210 7.12 1.73 17.36
C GLN A 210 7.31 1.24 15.91
N ILE A 211 6.23 1.23 15.13
CA ILE A 211 6.29 0.89 13.72
C ILE A 211 6.97 2.02 12.97
N ASN A 212 7.98 1.68 12.17
CA ASN A 212 8.65 2.58 11.25
C ASN A 212 8.33 2.15 9.82
N ASN A 213 8.18 3.10 8.91
CA ASN A 213 7.86 2.79 7.52
C ASN A 213 8.81 3.51 6.56
N ILE A 214 9.03 2.91 5.40
CA ILE A 214 9.73 3.51 4.27
C ILE A 214 8.92 3.32 3.00
N ARG A 215 8.70 4.41 2.25
CA ARG A 215 8.09 4.37 0.92
C ARG A 215 8.85 5.26 -0.03
N ILE A 216 8.89 4.86 -1.29
CA ILE A 216 9.59 5.57 -2.35
C ILE A 216 8.65 5.78 -3.55
N ASN A 217 8.75 6.95 -4.16
CA ASN A 217 8.31 7.17 -5.53
C ASN A 217 9.45 6.74 -6.45
N ALA A 218 9.28 5.59 -7.10
CA ALA A 218 10.31 5.04 -7.98
C ALA A 218 10.57 5.88 -9.24
N ASP A 219 9.60 6.71 -9.66
CA ASP A 219 9.71 7.54 -10.88
C ASP A 219 10.73 8.67 -10.70
N ASN A 220 10.83 9.24 -9.51
CA ASN A 220 11.77 10.34 -9.21
C ASN A 220 12.83 9.95 -8.18
N ASN A 221 12.85 8.70 -7.74
CA ASN A 221 13.80 8.17 -6.75
C ASN A 221 13.83 8.97 -5.44
N ALA A 222 12.68 9.50 -5.02
CA ALA A 222 12.53 10.20 -3.75
C ALA A 222 11.51 9.48 -2.86
N GLY A 223 11.72 9.50 -1.56
CA GLY A 223 10.86 8.78 -0.63
C GLY A 223 10.76 9.44 0.74
N ILE A 224 9.91 8.84 1.56
CA ILE A 224 9.65 9.25 2.94
C ILE A 224 9.90 8.07 3.87
N ILE A 225 10.55 8.36 4.99
CA ILE A 225 10.64 7.47 6.15
C ILE A 225 9.80 8.10 7.25
N THR A 226 8.93 7.31 7.89
CA THR A 226 8.22 7.72 9.11
C THR A 226 8.70 6.92 10.31
N TYR A 227 8.91 7.59 11.44
CA TYR A 227 9.36 7.00 12.69
C TYR A 227 8.90 7.83 13.89
N THR A 228 8.91 7.23 15.08
CA THR A 228 8.50 7.88 16.32
C THR A 228 9.71 8.18 17.21
N THR A 229 9.80 9.39 17.71
CA THR A 229 10.79 9.82 18.69
C THR A 229 10.17 10.82 19.67
N ASN A 230 10.41 10.66 20.97
CA ASN A 230 9.83 11.50 22.02
C ASN A 230 8.31 11.68 21.86
N ALA A 231 7.59 10.59 21.62
CA ALA A 231 6.15 10.55 21.35
C ALA A 231 5.69 11.24 20.04
N ASN A 232 6.57 11.89 19.29
CA ASN A 232 6.25 12.56 18.04
C ASN A 232 6.39 11.61 16.84
N LEU A 233 5.43 11.64 15.92
CA LEU A 233 5.58 10.99 14.62
C LEU A 233 6.31 11.94 13.66
N ILE A 234 7.47 11.51 13.22
CA ILE A 234 8.37 12.24 12.34
C ILE A 234 8.29 11.68 10.92
N ALA A 235 8.28 12.57 9.93
CA ALA A 235 8.58 12.23 8.54
C ALA A 235 9.95 12.80 8.14
N ARG A 236 10.72 12.00 7.39
CA ARG A 236 12.02 12.40 6.84
C ARG A 236 12.08 12.04 5.38
N ALA A 237 12.41 13.02 4.53
CA ALA A 237 12.63 12.77 3.11
C ALA A 237 14.01 12.18 2.85
N PHE A 238 14.09 11.40 1.79
CA PHE A 238 15.34 10.89 1.24
C PHE A 238 15.30 10.85 -0.29
N THR A 239 16.48 10.84 -0.89
CA THR A 239 16.67 10.49 -2.29
C THR A 239 17.47 9.19 -2.40
N TYR A 240 17.27 8.49 -3.50
CA TYR A 240 17.89 7.21 -3.79
C TYR A 240 18.54 7.24 -5.19
N ASN A 241 19.82 6.98 -5.30
CA ASN A 241 20.56 7.03 -6.57
C ASN A 241 20.80 5.66 -7.21
N GLY A 242 20.13 4.63 -6.72
CA GLY A 242 20.31 3.23 -7.19
C GLY A 242 21.29 2.42 -6.34
N SER A 243 22.12 3.05 -5.50
CA SER A 243 23.11 2.39 -4.65
C SER A 243 23.23 2.99 -3.25
N ALA A 244 22.70 4.19 -3.02
CA ALA A 244 22.77 4.86 -1.72
C ALA A 244 21.49 5.66 -1.43
N ILE A 245 21.18 5.80 -0.16
CA ILE A 245 20.14 6.68 0.37
C ILE A 245 20.81 7.94 0.92
N THR A 246 20.31 9.09 0.50
CA THR A 246 20.73 10.39 1.04
C THR A 246 19.52 11.05 1.70
N LEU A 247 19.62 11.36 2.99
CA LEU A 247 18.58 12.11 3.70
C LEU A 247 18.60 13.56 3.22
N VAL A 248 17.42 14.12 2.95
CA VAL A 248 17.28 15.49 2.43
C VAL A 248 16.30 16.30 3.26
N GLY A 249 16.47 17.62 3.23
CA GLY A 249 15.66 18.56 4.01
C GLY A 249 15.82 18.39 5.53
N SER A 250 14.83 18.83 6.28
CA SER A 250 14.70 18.69 7.74
C SER A 250 13.67 17.62 8.10
N ASN A 251 13.66 17.24 9.37
CA ASN A 251 12.57 16.45 9.93
C ASN A 251 11.27 17.26 9.92
N GLU A 252 10.17 16.61 9.60
CA GLU A 252 8.82 17.17 9.68
C GLU A 252 8.03 16.46 10.77
N ASN A 253 7.54 17.23 11.73
CA ASN A 253 6.67 16.72 12.79
C ASN A 253 5.25 16.58 12.26
N LEU A 254 4.78 15.37 12.04
CA LEU A 254 3.39 15.10 11.64
C LEU A 254 2.41 15.28 12.80
N THR A 255 2.86 15.01 14.03
CA THR A 255 2.07 15.25 15.24
C THR A 255 2.98 15.33 16.46
N THR A 256 2.55 16.11 17.47
CA THR A 256 3.22 16.24 18.76
C THR A 256 2.57 15.34 19.83
N HIS A 257 1.70 14.43 19.45
CA HIS A 257 1.01 13.54 20.37
C HIS A 257 1.55 12.11 20.22
N GLU A 258 1.51 11.37 21.32
CA GLU A 258 1.87 9.96 21.31
C GLU A 258 1.11 9.20 20.21
N THR A 259 1.84 8.45 19.41
CA THR A 259 1.29 7.71 18.28
C THR A 259 1.64 6.23 18.37
N SER A 260 0.77 5.41 17.83
CA SER A 260 1.02 3.98 17.67
C SER A 260 0.45 3.48 16.33
N TYR A 261 0.91 2.32 15.91
CA TYR A 261 0.41 1.68 14.69
C TYR A 261 0.42 2.59 13.46
N ASN A 262 1.54 3.29 13.21
CA ASN A 262 1.63 4.11 12.00
C ASN A 262 1.82 3.25 10.75
N SER A 263 1.25 3.70 9.63
CA SER A 263 1.44 3.16 8.29
C SER A 263 1.64 4.29 7.30
N LEU A 264 2.34 4.00 6.21
CA LEU A 264 2.69 4.96 5.17
C LEU A 264 2.46 4.33 3.80
N VAL A 265 1.96 5.09 2.85
CA VAL A 265 1.84 4.69 1.45
C VAL A 265 2.27 5.84 0.53
N TYR A 266 2.96 5.54 -0.56
CA TYR A 266 3.08 6.45 -1.69
C TYR A 266 1.78 6.40 -2.50
N ALA A 267 1.21 7.54 -2.81
CA ALA A 267 -0.01 7.63 -3.60
C ALA A 267 0.30 8.09 -5.04
N LYS A 268 0.48 9.38 -5.26
CA LYS A 268 0.71 9.97 -6.58
C LYS A 268 1.30 11.37 -6.43
N ASP A 269 1.81 11.95 -7.53
CA ASP A 269 2.20 13.38 -7.63
C ASP A 269 3.09 13.84 -6.46
N ASN A 270 4.09 13.02 -6.08
CA ASN A 270 4.96 13.24 -4.91
C ASN A 270 4.21 13.31 -3.59
N LYS A 271 3.00 12.76 -3.51
CA LYS A 271 2.21 12.68 -2.28
C LYS A 271 2.30 11.31 -1.65
N PHE A 272 2.48 11.34 -0.35
CA PHE A 272 2.42 10.17 0.52
C PHE A 272 1.28 10.38 1.52
N VAL A 273 0.74 9.31 2.05
CA VAL A 273 -0.25 9.37 3.11
C VAL A 273 0.27 8.58 4.29
N ALA A 274 0.32 9.24 5.45
CA ALA A 274 0.55 8.58 6.73
C ALA A 274 -0.78 8.42 7.46
N PHE A 275 -0.95 7.29 8.13
CA PHE A 275 -2.11 6.99 8.96
C PHE A 275 -1.67 6.34 10.26
N TRP A 276 -2.14 6.85 11.39
CA TRP A 276 -1.75 6.37 12.72
C TRP A 276 -2.90 6.37 13.70
N ARG A 277 -2.70 5.67 14.80
CA ARG A 277 -3.55 5.80 15.98
C ARG A 277 -2.98 6.86 16.91
N HIS A 278 -3.78 7.88 17.18
CA HIS A 278 -3.53 8.94 18.15
C HIS A 278 -3.72 8.43 19.60
N ASN A 279 -3.14 9.10 20.59
CA ASN A 279 -3.27 8.73 22.01
C ASN A 279 -4.73 8.63 22.49
N ASN A 280 -5.63 9.43 21.91
CA ASN A 280 -7.08 9.34 22.17
C ASN A 280 -7.78 8.21 21.41
N ASN A 281 -7.02 7.28 20.84
CA ASN A 281 -7.48 6.18 19.99
C ASN A 281 -8.06 6.60 18.62
N TYR A 282 -8.02 7.86 18.24
CA TYR A 282 -8.48 8.30 16.92
C TYR A 282 -7.56 7.74 15.84
N GLY A 283 -8.16 7.34 14.72
CA GLY A 283 -7.44 7.09 13.47
C GLY A 283 -7.25 8.41 12.73
N VAL A 284 -6.02 8.87 12.60
CA VAL A 284 -5.68 10.15 11.98
C VAL A 284 -4.86 9.90 10.74
N ALA A 285 -5.21 10.58 9.65
CA ALA A 285 -4.47 10.53 8.39
C ALA A 285 -4.03 11.92 7.95
N VAL A 286 -2.89 12.00 7.27
CA VAL A 286 -2.36 13.24 6.72
C VAL A 286 -1.73 13.01 5.36
N VAL A 287 -1.84 14.01 4.45
CA VAL A 287 -1.08 14.02 3.20
C VAL A 287 0.29 14.66 3.45
N ILE A 288 1.34 13.97 3.07
CA ILE A 288 2.71 14.49 3.06
C ILE A 288 3.08 14.76 1.60
N THR A 289 3.54 15.96 1.30
CA THR A 289 3.98 16.35 -0.05
C THR A 289 5.49 16.50 -0.05
N TYR A 290 6.16 15.83 -0.99
CA TYR A 290 7.58 16.03 -1.26
C TYR A 290 7.76 17.05 -2.38
N ASP A 291 8.51 18.10 -2.07
CA ASP A 291 8.91 19.12 -3.06
C ASP A 291 10.33 18.80 -3.56
N SER A 292 10.41 18.31 -4.80
CA SER A 292 11.69 17.95 -5.41
C SER A 292 12.58 19.15 -5.73
N SER A 293 12.00 20.35 -5.89
CA SER A 293 12.75 21.57 -6.22
C SER A 293 13.53 22.09 -5.02
N ASN A 294 12.98 21.96 -3.82
CA ASN A 294 13.58 22.41 -2.56
C ASN A 294 14.09 21.25 -1.69
N THR A 295 13.93 20.01 -2.14
CA THR A 295 14.25 18.79 -1.38
C THR A 295 13.64 18.80 0.03
N SER A 296 12.43 19.34 0.16
CA SER A 296 11.71 19.52 1.41
C SER A 296 10.42 18.71 1.44
N ILE A 297 9.88 18.54 2.63
CA ILE A 297 8.54 17.96 2.83
C ILE A 297 7.67 18.92 3.62
N SER A 298 6.39 18.87 3.34
CA SER A 298 5.34 19.53 4.09
C SER A 298 4.17 18.59 4.28
N HIS A 299 3.32 18.84 5.25
CA HIS A 299 2.10 18.07 5.44
C HIS A 299 0.87 18.96 5.49
N GLY A 300 -0.29 18.38 5.15
CA GLY A 300 -1.58 19.04 5.25
C GLY A 300 -2.19 18.92 6.64
N SER A 301 -3.45 19.32 6.78
CA SER A 301 -4.17 19.19 8.02
C SER A 301 -4.53 17.75 8.35
N ASP A 302 -4.56 17.43 9.62
CA ASP A 302 -5.03 16.16 10.16
C ASP A 302 -6.49 15.89 9.76
N VAL A 303 -6.75 14.66 9.32
CA VAL A 303 -8.08 14.17 8.99
C VAL A 303 -8.42 12.99 9.92
N ILE A 304 -9.45 13.15 10.74
CA ILE A 304 -9.93 12.06 11.59
C ILE A 304 -10.72 11.09 10.72
N VAL A 305 -10.17 9.89 10.56
CA VAL A 305 -10.80 8.80 9.81
C VAL A 305 -11.82 8.07 10.69
N ASP A 306 -11.45 7.82 11.94
CA ASP A 306 -12.33 7.17 12.93
C ASP A 306 -11.98 7.59 14.36
N THR A 307 -12.92 7.43 15.28
CA THR A 307 -12.78 7.89 16.67
C THR A 307 -12.25 6.84 17.64
N ASN A 308 -12.15 5.59 17.23
CA ASN A 308 -11.59 4.54 18.09
C ASN A 308 -11.04 3.37 17.26
N ILE A 309 -9.75 3.43 16.95
CA ILE A 309 -9.08 2.39 16.18
C ILE A 309 -7.93 1.75 16.95
N SER A 310 -7.56 0.56 16.51
CA SER A 310 -6.25 -0.03 16.77
C SER A 310 -5.76 -0.66 15.48
N GLN A 311 -4.47 -0.87 15.35
CA GLN A 311 -3.85 -1.56 14.22
C GLN A 311 -4.38 -1.07 12.86
N ASN A 312 -3.51 -0.74 11.95
CA ASN A 312 -3.91 -0.24 10.63
C ASN A 312 -2.89 -0.61 9.55
N ALA A 313 -3.34 -0.51 8.31
CA ALA A 313 -2.53 -0.62 7.10
C ALA A 313 -3.10 0.29 6.01
N LEU A 314 -2.27 0.64 5.05
CA LEU A 314 -2.62 1.45 3.89
C LEU A 314 -2.25 0.74 2.59
N ALA A 315 -3.08 0.96 1.57
CA ALA A 315 -2.74 0.70 0.18
C ALA A 315 -3.25 1.85 -0.69
N TYR A 316 -2.62 2.08 -1.83
CA TYR A 316 -3.10 3.05 -2.81
C TYR A 316 -3.67 2.33 -4.03
N ASP A 317 -4.93 2.54 -4.31
CA ASP A 317 -5.61 2.10 -5.52
C ASP A 317 -5.43 3.16 -6.61
N SER A 318 -4.49 2.93 -7.53
CA SER A 318 -4.19 3.85 -8.62
C SER A 318 -5.31 3.90 -9.67
N ASN A 319 -6.11 2.85 -9.83
CA ASN A 319 -7.23 2.84 -10.76
C ASN A 319 -8.40 3.68 -10.24
N GLY A 320 -8.71 3.55 -8.96
CA GLY A 320 -9.77 4.31 -8.30
C GLY A 320 -9.33 5.68 -7.79
N ASP A 321 -8.03 5.99 -7.82
CA ASP A 321 -7.44 7.18 -7.24
C ASP A 321 -7.84 7.36 -5.75
N LYS A 322 -7.70 6.28 -4.98
CA LYS A 322 -8.06 6.25 -3.56
C LYS A 322 -6.94 5.67 -2.72
N VAL A 323 -6.73 6.26 -1.57
CA VAL A 323 -5.99 5.61 -0.49
C VAL A 323 -6.97 4.76 0.31
N ILE A 324 -6.69 3.49 0.42
CA ILE A 324 -7.51 2.55 1.15
C ILE A 324 -6.91 2.34 2.53
N THR A 325 -7.65 2.73 3.55
CA THR A 325 -7.30 2.42 4.93
C THR A 325 -7.99 1.13 5.35
N VAL A 326 -7.23 0.25 5.98
CA VAL A 326 -7.75 -0.95 6.66
C VAL A 326 -7.38 -0.82 8.13
N TYR A 327 -8.34 -0.91 9.03
CA TYR A 327 -8.08 -0.78 10.46
C TYR A 327 -9.03 -1.64 11.29
N ARG A 328 -8.61 -1.92 12.51
CA ARG A 328 -9.46 -2.56 13.51
C ARG A 328 -10.27 -1.47 14.22
N ASP A 329 -11.58 -1.46 13.99
CA ASP A 329 -12.52 -0.53 14.62
C ASP A 329 -12.90 -1.05 16.02
N GLN A 330 -12.44 -0.34 17.04
CA GLN A 330 -12.71 -0.67 18.46
C GLN A 330 -14.00 -0.02 18.99
N GLY A 331 -14.54 0.94 18.25
CA GLY A 331 -15.72 1.69 18.64
C GLY A 331 -17.02 1.01 18.17
N ASN A 332 -17.44 1.38 16.97
CA ASN A 332 -18.77 1.00 16.45
C ASN A 332 -18.87 -0.47 16.05
N ASN A 333 -17.74 -1.10 15.70
CA ASN A 333 -17.71 -2.46 15.17
C ASN A 333 -17.04 -3.48 16.11
N SER A 334 -16.88 -3.17 17.39
CA SER A 334 -16.40 -4.12 18.40
C SER A 334 -15.13 -4.87 18.04
N GLY A 335 -14.15 -4.20 17.43
CA GLY A 335 -12.89 -4.78 17.01
C GLY A 335 -12.93 -5.48 15.67
N ARG A 336 -13.92 -5.23 14.83
CA ARG A 336 -13.99 -5.72 13.45
C ARG A 336 -13.04 -4.98 12.54
N ILE A 337 -12.71 -5.63 11.43
CA ILE A 337 -11.95 -4.97 10.38
C ILE A 337 -12.86 -4.06 9.60
N THR A 338 -12.44 -2.82 9.49
CA THR A 338 -13.13 -1.78 8.73
C THR A 338 -12.21 -1.26 7.64
N VAL A 339 -12.77 -1.08 6.46
CA VAL A 339 -12.13 -0.45 5.30
C VAL A 339 -12.77 0.91 5.07
N CYS A 340 -11.95 1.90 4.76
CA CYS A 340 -12.41 3.23 4.43
C CYS A 340 -11.55 3.82 3.31
N PRO A 341 -12.13 4.30 2.20
CA PRO A 341 -11.42 5.01 1.16
C PRO A 341 -11.19 6.46 1.55
N LEU A 342 -10.01 6.97 1.27
CA LEU A 342 -9.68 8.38 1.38
C LEU A 342 -9.42 8.94 -0.02
N THR A 343 -9.97 10.11 -0.33
CA THR A 343 -9.72 10.82 -1.58
C THR A 343 -8.81 11.99 -1.31
N ILE A 344 -7.63 12.03 -1.95
CA ILE A 344 -6.68 13.14 -1.84
C ILE A 344 -7.17 14.31 -2.70
N SER A 345 -7.16 15.51 -2.13
CA SER A 345 -7.43 16.77 -2.83
C SER A 345 -6.42 17.82 -2.37
N GLY A 346 -5.44 18.14 -3.22
CA GLY A 346 -4.34 19.02 -2.82
C GLY A 346 -3.52 18.43 -1.67
N SER A 347 -3.42 19.14 -0.55
CA SER A 347 -2.77 18.72 0.68
C SER A 347 -3.73 18.15 1.73
N THR A 348 -5.00 17.95 1.40
CA THR A 348 -6.03 17.44 2.32
C THR A 348 -6.67 16.16 1.78
N MET A 349 -7.53 15.54 2.58
CA MET A 349 -8.27 14.34 2.21
C MET A 349 -9.72 14.41 2.64
N SER A 350 -10.59 13.74 1.90
CA SER A 350 -11.96 13.44 2.34
C SER A 350 -12.10 11.97 2.70
N VAL A 351 -12.88 11.70 3.74
CA VAL A 351 -13.16 10.35 4.24
C VAL A 351 -14.41 9.82 3.54
N GLY A 352 -14.28 8.66 2.93
CA GLY A 352 -15.40 7.98 2.27
C GLY A 352 -16.23 7.10 3.21
N THR A 353 -17.09 6.28 2.63
CA THR A 353 -17.96 5.38 3.41
C THR A 353 -17.14 4.25 4.04
N LYS A 354 -17.32 4.03 5.32
CA LYS A 354 -16.72 2.94 6.08
C LYS A 354 -17.49 1.64 5.85
N VAL A 355 -16.77 0.55 5.67
CA VAL A 355 -17.37 -0.77 5.47
C VAL A 355 -16.70 -1.79 6.39
N GLY A 356 -17.49 -2.43 7.25
CA GLY A 356 -17.03 -3.56 8.06
C GLY A 356 -16.97 -4.84 7.21
N LEU A 357 -15.85 -5.55 7.30
CA LEU A 357 -15.59 -6.71 6.45
C LEU A 357 -16.02 -8.04 7.06
N ASN A 358 -16.23 -8.08 8.34
CA ASN A 358 -16.50 -9.30 9.08
C ASN A 358 -17.44 -9.07 10.27
N SER A 359 -17.96 -10.15 10.82
CA SER A 359 -18.89 -10.12 11.96
C SER A 359 -18.23 -10.30 13.33
N THR A 360 -16.94 -10.62 13.39
CA THR A 360 -16.20 -10.93 14.63
C THR A 360 -14.97 -10.04 14.77
N ALA A 361 -14.52 -9.85 16.02
CA ALA A 361 -13.28 -9.11 16.30
C ALA A 361 -12.06 -9.81 15.67
N GLN A 362 -11.21 -9.02 15.01
CA GLN A 362 -10.01 -9.51 14.35
C GLN A 362 -8.85 -8.52 14.49
N SER A 363 -7.63 -9.03 14.42
CA SER A 363 -6.43 -8.20 14.42
C SER A 363 -5.87 -8.05 13.01
N ILE A 364 -5.41 -6.86 12.67
CA ILE A 364 -4.73 -6.57 11.42
C ILE A 364 -3.23 -6.69 11.64
N PRO A 365 -2.51 -7.46 10.84
CA PRO A 365 -1.06 -7.37 10.79
C PRO A 365 -0.63 -5.94 10.46
N ARG A 366 0.54 -5.57 10.87
CA ARG A 366 1.02 -4.20 10.75
C ARG A 366 1.57 -3.92 9.36
N GLN A 367 1.72 -2.66 8.98
CA GLN A 367 2.42 -2.16 7.79
C GLN A 367 1.84 -2.65 6.46
N ARG A 368 2.32 -3.76 5.89
CA ARG A 368 1.94 -4.31 4.59
C ARG A 368 0.80 -5.32 4.66
N ALA A 369 -0.08 -5.19 5.63
CA ALA A 369 -1.29 -6.00 5.69
C ALA A 369 -2.23 -5.74 4.49
N ALA A 370 -2.14 -4.58 3.87
CA ALA A 370 -2.84 -4.24 2.64
C ALA A 370 -1.85 -4.04 1.49
N VAL A 371 -2.20 -4.52 0.31
CA VAL A 371 -1.45 -4.33 -0.93
C VAL A 371 -2.40 -4.07 -2.08
N TYR A 372 -2.05 -3.13 -2.96
CA TYR A 372 -2.79 -2.88 -4.18
C TYR A 372 -2.46 -3.93 -5.24
N VAL A 373 -3.50 -4.41 -5.91
CA VAL A 373 -3.40 -5.43 -6.95
C VAL A 373 -4.08 -4.88 -8.21
N GLY A 374 -3.28 -4.26 -9.09
CA GLY A 374 -3.77 -3.46 -10.20
C GLY A 374 -4.72 -4.17 -11.16
N THR A 375 -4.42 -5.40 -11.53
CA THR A 375 -5.25 -6.18 -12.46
C THR A 375 -6.56 -6.65 -11.85
N TRP A 376 -6.67 -6.64 -10.54
CA TRP A 376 -7.85 -7.07 -9.81
C TRP A 376 -8.73 -5.90 -9.36
N ASN A 377 -8.38 -4.67 -9.75
CA ASN A 377 -9.08 -3.44 -9.39
C ASN A 377 -9.38 -3.33 -7.89
N GLY A 378 -8.40 -3.67 -7.03
CA GLY A 378 -8.62 -3.64 -5.61
C GLY A 378 -7.37 -3.81 -4.77
N SER A 379 -7.55 -3.74 -3.48
CA SER A 379 -6.50 -3.95 -2.48
C SER A 379 -6.77 -5.19 -1.67
N TYR A 380 -5.71 -5.86 -1.23
CA TYR A 380 -5.81 -7.01 -0.35
C TYR A 380 -5.33 -6.67 1.05
N GLY A 381 -6.09 -7.09 2.04
CA GLY A 381 -5.69 -7.04 3.42
C GLY A 381 -5.57 -8.44 4.02
N SER A 382 -4.62 -8.65 4.89
CA SER A 382 -4.55 -9.86 5.71
C SER A 382 -4.86 -9.54 7.15
N CYS A 383 -5.59 -10.44 7.80
CA CYS A 383 -6.03 -10.25 9.16
C CYS A 383 -5.77 -11.51 9.99
N SER A 384 -5.38 -11.34 11.24
CA SER A 384 -5.33 -12.43 12.19
C SER A 384 -6.53 -12.38 13.13
N VAL A 385 -7.20 -13.50 13.32
CA VAL A 385 -8.16 -13.71 14.40
C VAL A 385 -7.45 -14.42 15.54
N SER A 386 -7.87 -14.23 16.78
CA SER A 386 -7.22 -14.71 18.01
C SER A 386 -6.87 -16.21 18.06
N SER A 387 -7.28 -17.02 17.07
CA SER A 387 -6.91 -18.44 16.95
C SER A 387 -6.81 -18.97 15.52
N SER A 388 -7.02 -18.14 14.48
CA SER A 388 -6.96 -18.56 13.07
C SER A 388 -6.73 -17.34 12.20
N TYR A 389 -6.00 -17.54 11.10
CA TYR A 389 -5.66 -16.47 10.15
C TYR A 389 -6.58 -16.52 8.95
N HIS A 390 -7.13 -15.36 8.64
CA HIS A 390 -7.87 -15.16 7.40
C HIS A 390 -7.14 -14.14 6.56
N ILE A 391 -6.88 -14.45 5.31
CA ILE A 391 -6.54 -13.46 4.31
C ILE A 391 -7.86 -13.11 3.61
N TYR A 392 -8.26 -11.86 3.73
CA TYR A 392 -9.43 -11.36 3.04
C TYR A 392 -9.01 -10.87 1.67
N ASP A 393 -9.69 -11.38 0.66
CA ASP A 393 -9.70 -10.78 -0.65
C ASP A 393 -10.62 -9.55 -0.60
N LEU A 394 -10.01 -8.39 -0.37
CA LEU A 394 -10.70 -7.12 -0.39
C LEU A 394 -10.71 -6.59 -1.80
N GLN A 395 -11.66 -7.03 -2.60
CA GLN A 395 -11.94 -6.37 -3.86
C GLN A 395 -12.65 -5.04 -3.58
N ILE A 396 -11.87 -3.99 -3.57
CA ILE A 396 -12.40 -2.64 -3.63
C ILE A 396 -12.67 -2.38 -5.11
N LYS A 397 -13.84 -2.79 -5.57
CA LYS A 397 -14.31 -2.34 -6.86
C LYS A 397 -14.49 -0.84 -6.76
N SER A 398 -13.60 -0.09 -7.37
CA SER A 398 -13.97 1.23 -7.83
C SER A 398 -15.09 0.98 -8.84
N SER A 399 -16.36 1.04 -8.41
CA SER A 399 -17.40 1.26 -9.40
C SER A 399 -17.02 2.59 -10.02
N VAL A 400 -16.78 2.60 -11.30
CA VAL A 400 -17.28 3.70 -12.10
C VAL A 400 -18.72 3.79 -11.65
N ALA A 401 -19.06 4.70 -10.74
CA ALA A 401 -20.41 5.12 -10.60
C ALA A 401 -20.72 5.62 -12.01
N GLY A 402 -21.34 4.77 -12.81
CA GLY A 402 -22.04 5.25 -13.97
C GLY A 402 -22.79 6.43 -13.39
N SER A 403 -22.45 7.66 -13.79
CA SER A 403 -23.36 8.74 -13.56
C SER A 403 -24.70 8.14 -13.95
N THR A 404 -25.73 8.35 -13.17
CA THR A 404 -27.09 7.88 -13.46
C THR A 404 -27.57 8.29 -14.83
N ASN A 405 -26.72 8.90 -15.63
CA ASN A 405 -26.82 9.21 -17.03
C ASN A 405 -25.66 8.56 -17.76
N ASP A 406 -25.88 7.40 -18.32
CA ASP A 406 -24.99 6.62 -19.20
C ASP A 406 -24.62 7.35 -20.51
N LYS A 407 -24.23 8.62 -20.41
CA LYS A 407 -23.94 9.46 -21.58
C LYS A 407 -22.43 9.62 -21.80
N TYR A 408 -21.70 8.51 -21.73
CA TYR A 408 -20.37 8.44 -22.31
C TYR A 408 -20.47 8.68 -23.82
N ILE A 409 -19.75 9.66 -24.34
CA ILE A 409 -19.85 10.03 -25.76
C ILE A 409 -18.56 9.94 -26.53
N GLY A 410 -17.41 9.89 -25.91
CA GLY A 410 -16.15 9.76 -26.64
C GLY A 410 -14.94 10.37 -25.96
N PHE A 411 -13.95 10.74 -26.75
CA PHE A 411 -12.68 11.31 -26.32
C PHE A 411 -12.48 12.72 -26.87
N VAL A 412 -11.78 13.55 -26.11
CA VAL A 412 -11.33 14.86 -26.56
C VAL A 412 -10.11 14.70 -27.48
N GLY A 413 -10.19 15.27 -28.68
CA GLY A 413 -9.12 15.19 -29.68
C GLY A 413 -7.91 16.07 -29.35
N SER A 414 -8.10 17.17 -28.60
CA SER A 414 -7.06 18.13 -28.20
C SER A 414 -7.40 18.76 -26.86
N ALA A 415 -6.38 19.23 -26.13
CA ALA A 415 -6.57 19.90 -24.86
C ALA A 415 -7.41 21.18 -25.00
N VAL A 416 -8.33 21.42 -24.05
CA VAL A 416 -9.27 22.55 -24.05
C VAL A 416 -9.34 23.15 -22.64
N SER A 417 -9.28 24.48 -22.53
CA SER A 417 -9.49 25.18 -21.25
C SER A 417 -10.97 25.14 -20.85
N SER A 418 -11.24 25.28 -19.53
CA SER A 418 -12.61 25.43 -19.02
C SER A 418 -13.35 26.57 -19.76
N GLY A 419 -14.57 26.33 -20.20
CA GLY A 419 -15.37 27.27 -21.00
C GLY A 419 -15.04 27.28 -22.48
N GLY A 420 -13.97 26.64 -22.93
CA GLY A 420 -13.60 26.51 -24.33
C GLY A 420 -14.44 25.50 -25.10
N THR A 421 -14.35 25.52 -26.44
CA THR A 421 -15.06 24.55 -27.29
C THR A 421 -14.24 23.27 -27.45
N ALA A 422 -14.76 22.16 -26.95
CA ALA A 422 -14.18 20.85 -27.11
C ALA A 422 -14.66 20.18 -28.39
N THR A 423 -13.74 19.61 -29.18
CA THR A 423 -14.07 18.69 -30.28
C THR A 423 -13.96 17.27 -29.77
N VAL A 424 -15.07 16.55 -29.77
CA VAL A 424 -15.20 15.22 -29.25
C VAL A 424 -15.27 14.21 -30.37
N GLN A 425 -14.36 13.24 -30.37
CA GLN A 425 -14.44 12.09 -31.25
C GLN A 425 -15.40 11.07 -30.62
N VAL A 426 -16.54 10.88 -31.25
CA VAL A 426 -17.54 9.91 -30.80
C VAL A 426 -17.06 8.51 -31.21
N VAL A 427 -16.85 7.65 -30.22
CA VAL A 427 -16.45 6.26 -30.43
C VAL A 427 -17.66 5.37 -30.15
N GLY A 428 -18.14 4.65 -31.15
CA GLY A 428 -19.17 3.67 -30.99
C GLY A 428 -19.86 3.35 -32.32
N ASN A 429 -20.15 2.07 -32.55
CA ASN A 429 -21.14 1.71 -33.54
C ASN A 429 -22.53 2.16 -33.06
N THR A 430 -23.21 2.99 -33.84
CA THR A 430 -24.61 3.27 -33.64
C THR A 430 -25.36 1.94 -33.72
N ASN A 431 -25.73 1.36 -32.60
CA ASN A 431 -26.69 0.28 -32.57
C ASN A 431 -28.11 0.88 -32.40
N SER A 432 -29.12 0.07 -32.65
CA SER A 432 -30.53 0.46 -32.58
C SER A 432 -30.99 0.98 -31.20
N ASN A 433 -30.14 0.86 -30.16
CA ASN A 433 -30.42 1.35 -28.82
C ASN A 433 -29.84 2.75 -28.54
N GLN A 434 -29.12 3.37 -29.51
CA GLN A 434 -28.57 4.70 -29.41
C GLN A 434 -29.43 5.78 -30.09
N SER A 435 -30.63 5.43 -30.56
CA SER A 435 -31.56 6.35 -31.19
C SER A 435 -32.13 7.45 -30.27
N SER A 436 -31.79 7.45 -29.01
CA SER A 436 -32.20 8.48 -28.04
C SER A 436 -31.10 9.52 -27.71
N LEU A 437 -30.00 9.56 -28.47
CA LEU A 437 -28.98 10.60 -28.42
C LEU A 437 -29.31 11.74 -29.41
N SER A 438 -30.49 12.26 -29.36
CA SER A 438 -30.90 13.50 -30.07
C SER A 438 -31.04 14.65 -29.11
#